data_b3169925234593da6734ac87db8b62e1
#
_entry.id   b3169925234593da6734ac87db8b62e1
#
_cell.length_a   1.000
_cell.length_b   1.000
_cell.length_c   1.000
_cell.angle_alpha   90.00
_cell.angle_beta   90.00
_cell.angle_gamma   90.00
#
_symmetry.space_group_name_H-M   'P 1'
#
loop_
_entity.id
_entity.type
_entity.pdbx_description
1 polymer ?
#
loop_
_entity_poly.entity_id
_entity_poly.type
_entity_poly.pdbx_seq_one_letter_code
_entity_poly.pdbx_strand_id
1 'polypeptide(L)'
;MPQPPSRPQVELLTRDGCTVCARARARLADLADELGFDLSTTDVDAVALAGDPGLRAEFGDRLPVILLDGREHSYWEVDEARLRADLAR
;
A
#
# COMPACT_ATOMS: atom_id res chain seq x y z
N MET A 1 7.24 -8.71 -24.92
CA MET A 1 6.91 -7.57 -24.06
C MET A 1 6.17 -8.07 -22.82
N PRO A 2 6.57 -7.63 -21.66
CA PRO A 2 5.79 -7.98 -20.47
C PRO A 2 4.40 -7.35 -20.56
N GLN A 3 3.40 -8.12 -20.19
CA GLN A 3 2.04 -7.62 -20.17
C GLN A 3 1.81 -6.85 -18.87
N PRO A 4 1.03 -5.77 -18.86
CA PRO A 4 0.64 -5.14 -17.61
C PRO A 4 -0.16 -6.12 -16.77
N PRO A 5 -0.10 -6.02 -15.42
CA PRO A 5 -0.93 -6.86 -14.56
C PRO A 5 -2.39 -6.74 -14.96
N SER A 6 -3.11 -7.88 -14.98
CA SER A 6 -4.55 -7.89 -15.30
C SER A 6 -5.38 -7.32 -14.15
N ARG A 7 -4.78 -7.18 -12.95
CA ARG A 7 -5.43 -6.65 -11.76
C ARG A 7 -4.65 -5.44 -11.26
N PRO A 8 -5.34 -4.45 -10.69
CA PRO A 8 -4.66 -3.34 -10.05
C PRO A 8 -3.74 -3.82 -8.93
N GLN A 9 -2.64 -3.11 -8.71
CA GLN A 9 -1.66 -3.42 -7.69
C GLN A 9 -1.76 -2.39 -6.57
N VAL A 10 -2.08 -2.84 -5.36
CA VAL A 10 -2.10 -1.99 -4.17
C VAL A 10 -0.98 -2.43 -3.25
N GLU A 11 -0.14 -1.50 -2.87
CA GLU A 11 0.97 -1.75 -1.95
C GLU A 11 0.77 -0.93 -0.68
N LEU A 12 0.86 -1.60 0.47
CA LEU A 12 0.84 -0.93 1.76
C LEU A 12 2.27 -0.79 2.27
N LEU A 13 2.69 0.44 2.49
CA LEU A 13 3.96 0.73 3.15
C LEU A 13 3.72 0.83 4.65
N THR A 14 4.48 0.09 5.42
CA THR A 14 4.27 -0.11 6.85
C THR A 14 5.61 -0.15 7.58
N ARG A 15 5.54 -0.29 8.90
CA ARG A 15 6.69 -0.57 9.77
C ARG A 15 6.25 -1.50 10.88
N ASP A 16 7.20 -2.26 11.42
CA ASP A 16 6.93 -3.17 12.51
C ASP A 16 6.42 -2.41 13.74
N GLY A 17 5.46 -2.99 14.44
CA GLY A 17 4.89 -2.39 15.64
C GLY A 17 3.90 -1.24 15.39
N CYS A 18 3.56 -0.96 14.14
CA CYS A 18 2.60 0.10 13.82
C CYS A 18 1.17 -0.42 13.86
N THR A 19 0.42 -0.06 14.92
CA THR A 19 -0.97 -0.51 15.10
C THR A 19 -1.90 0.00 14.00
N VAL A 20 -1.73 1.26 13.58
CA VAL A 20 -2.53 1.85 12.51
C VAL A 20 -2.25 1.17 11.18
N CYS A 21 -0.99 0.80 10.92
CA CYS A 21 -0.61 0.04 9.73
C CYS A 21 -1.28 -1.34 9.72
N ALA A 22 -1.35 -2.01 10.86
CA ALA A 22 -2.00 -3.31 10.99
C ALA A 22 -3.50 -3.23 10.67
N ARG A 23 -4.17 -2.18 11.12
CA ARG A 23 -5.59 -1.93 10.80
C ARG A 23 -5.79 -1.67 9.30
N ALA A 24 -4.91 -0.85 8.71
CA ALA A 24 -4.95 -0.57 7.28
C ALA A 24 -4.77 -1.87 6.48
N ARG A 25 -3.84 -2.72 6.89
CA ARG A 25 -3.59 -4.00 6.23
C ARG A 25 -4.82 -4.91 6.27
N ALA A 26 -5.44 -5.04 7.43
CA ALA A 26 -6.64 -5.88 7.59
C ALA A 26 -7.78 -5.36 6.68
N ARG A 27 -7.99 -4.05 6.66
CA ARG A 27 -9.04 -3.46 5.82
C ARG A 27 -8.74 -3.62 4.34
N LEU A 28 -7.50 -3.42 3.92
CA LEU A 28 -7.11 -3.62 2.53
C LEU A 28 -7.25 -5.07 2.09
N ALA A 29 -6.99 -6.04 2.98
CA ALA A 29 -7.19 -7.46 2.66
C ALA A 29 -8.66 -7.75 2.34
N ASP A 30 -9.60 -7.21 3.13
CA ASP A 30 -11.03 -7.35 2.86
C ASP A 30 -11.42 -6.68 1.53
N LEU A 31 -10.90 -5.48 1.29
CA LEU A 31 -11.17 -4.75 0.05
C LEU A 31 -10.57 -5.45 -1.17
N ALA A 32 -9.42 -6.10 -1.02
CA ALA A 32 -8.79 -6.85 -2.12
C ALA A 32 -9.71 -7.97 -2.60
N ASP A 33 -10.33 -8.70 -1.67
CA ASP A 33 -11.30 -9.75 -2.01
C ASP A 33 -12.56 -9.17 -2.66
N GLU A 34 -13.04 -8.04 -2.14
CA GLU A 34 -14.26 -7.41 -2.64
C GLU A 34 -14.06 -6.74 -4.00
N LEU A 35 -12.96 -6.02 -4.18
CA LEU A 35 -12.75 -5.17 -5.35
C LEU A 35 -11.84 -5.78 -6.42
N GLY A 36 -11.15 -6.86 -6.11
CA GLY A 36 -10.36 -7.60 -7.09
C GLY A 36 -9.01 -6.97 -7.42
N PHE A 37 -8.27 -6.51 -6.40
CA PHE A 37 -6.89 -6.07 -6.60
C PHE A 37 -5.92 -7.00 -5.89
N ASP A 38 -4.65 -6.92 -6.30
CA ASP A 38 -3.56 -7.64 -5.62
C ASP A 38 -2.96 -6.72 -4.56
N LEU A 39 -2.82 -7.25 -3.34
CA LEU A 39 -2.26 -6.51 -2.21
C LEU A 39 -0.87 -7.03 -1.88
N SER A 40 0.08 -6.13 -1.76
CA SER A 40 1.41 -6.40 -1.20
C SER A 40 1.67 -5.49 -0.02
N THR A 41 2.57 -5.90 0.87
CA THR A 41 2.93 -5.15 2.06
C THR A 41 4.45 -5.05 2.13
N THR A 42 4.96 -3.84 2.37
CA THR A 42 6.40 -3.57 2.45
C THR A 42 6.71 -2.84 3.73
N ASP A 43 7.59 -3.41 4.55
CA ASP A 43 8.14 -2.75 5.75
C ASP A 43 9.30 -1.86 5.32
N VAL A 44 9.11 -0.53 5.45
CA VAL A 44 10.11 0.43 4.96
C VAL A 44 11.42 0.38 5.76
N ASP A 45 11.36 0.01 7.03
CA ASP A 45 12.56 -0.11 7.86
C ASP A 45 13.35 -1.37 7.51
N ALA A 46 12.66 -2.48 7.23
CA ALA A 46 13.30 -3.73 6.80
C ALA A 46 14.00 -3.54 5.45
N VAL A 47 13.37 -2.86 4.52
CA VAL A 47 13.95 -2.55 3.20
C VAL A 47 15.18 -1.64 3.36
N ALA A 48 15.11 -0.65 4.27
CA ALA A 48 16.23 0.23 4.56
C ALA A 48 17.42 -0.54 5.12
N LEU A 49 17.18 -1.49 6.03
CA LEU A 49 18.22 -2.36 6.59
C LEU A 49 18.85 -3.24 5.52
N ALA A 50 18.11 -3.62 4.51
CA ALA A 50 18.60 -4.43 3.39
C ALA A 50 19.40 -3.60 2.37
N GLY A 51 19.55 -2.30 2.58
CA GLY A 51 20.40 -1.43 1.77
C GLY A 51 19.66 -0.42 0.90
N ASP A 52 18.32 -0.34 0.99
CA ASP A 52 17.54 0.62 0.23
C ASP A 52 16.73 1.52 1.17
N PRO A 53 17.26 2.68 1.59
CA PRO A 53 16.57 3.59 2.50
C PRO A 53 15.57 4.53 1.80
N GLY A 54 15.40 4.43 0.48
CA GLY A 54 14.59 5.37 -0.29
C GLY A 54 13.14 5.44 0.15
N LEU A 55 12.49 4.30 0.37
CA LEU A 55 11.09 4.27 0.81
C LEU A 55 10.92 4.89 2.20
N ARG A 56 11.83 4.57 3.13
CA ARG A 56 11.78 5.15 4.47
C ARG A 56 12.01 6.66 4.42
N ALA A 57 12.95 7.11 3.61
CA ALA A 57 13.25 8.53 3.47
C ALA A 57 12.06 9.31 2.90
N GLU A 58 11.36 8.74 1.91
CA GLU A 58 10.24 9.41 1.26
C GLU A 58 8.94 9.31 2.07
N PHE A 59 8.63 8.14 2.61
CA PHE A 59 7.30 7.86 3.17
C PHE A 59 7.28 7.62 4.67
N GLY A 60 8.44 7.48 5.32
CA GLY A 60 8.51 7.05 6.73
C GLY A 60 7.84 7.98 7.74
N ASP A 61 7.57 9.22 7.36
CA ASP A 61 6.94 10.22 8.22
C ASP A 61 5.39 10.19 8.17
N ARG A 62 4.80 9.37 7.28
CA ARG A 62 3.35 9.35 7.09
C ARG A 62 2.75 7.95 6.90
N LEU A 63 3.37 6.96 7.53
CA LEU A 63 2.87 5.58 7.49
C LEU A 63 1.56 5.43 8.25
N PRO A 64 0.65 4.56 7.83
CA PRO A 64 0.71 3.75 6.62
C PRO A 64 0.51 4.58 5.36
N VAL A 65 1.21 4.20 4.29
CA VAL A 65 1.02 4.80 2.96
C VAL A 65 0.46 3.73 2.03
N ILE A 66 -0.54 4.09 1.26
CA ILE A 66 -1.16 3.20 0.28
C ILE A 66 -0.76 3.67 -1.11
N LEU A 67 -0.13 2.78 -1.89
CA LEU A 67 0.22 3.04 -3.28
C LEU A 67 -0.74 2.27 -4.18
N LEU A 68 -1.27 2.93 -5.20
CA LEU A 68 -2.07 2.31 -6.24
C LEU A 68 -1.29 2.35 -7.55
N ASP A 69 -0.95 1.18 -8.08
CA ASP A 69 -0.13 1.03 -9.29
C ASP A 69 1.15 1.87 -9.24
N GLY A 70 1.81 1.84 -8.06
CA GLY A 70 3.08 2.52 -7.83
C GLY A 70 3.00 3.99 -7.46
N ARG A 71 1.80 4.57 -7.36
CA ARG A 71 1.61 5.98 -7.03
C ARG A 71 0.96 6.14 -5.67
N GLU A 72 1.38 7.14 -4.91
CA GLU A 72 0.80 7.43 -3.61
C GLU A 72 -0.69 7.76 -3.76
N HIS A 73 -1.53 6.96 -3.11
CA HIS A 73 -2.98 7.13 -3.14
C HIS A 73 -3.48 7.82 -1.87
N SER A 74 -3.03 7.34 -0.72
CA SER A 74 -3.43 7.91 0.56
C SER A 74 -2.36 7.60 1.61
N TYR A 75 -2.43 8.30 2.74
CA TYR A 75 -1.54 8.06 3.87
C TYR A 75 -2.32 8.21 5.18
N TRP A 76 -1.77 7.61 6.25
CA TRP A 76 -2.33 7.52 7.61
C TRP A 76 -3.57 6.63 7.71
N GLU A 77 -4.41 6.59 6.70
CA GLU A 77 -5.58 5.71 6.65
C GLU A 77 -5.93 5.37 5.19
N VAL A 78 -6.75 4.33 5.03
CA VAL A 78 -7.25 3.94 3.71
C VAL A 78 -8.40 4.87 3.34
N ASP A 79 -8.28 5.55 2.21
CA ASP A 79 -9.37 6.32 1.63
C ASP A 79 -10.24 5.40 0.77
N GLU A 80 -11.16 4.69 1.41
CA GLU A 80 -11.98 3.67 0.74
C GLU A 80 -12.82 4.22 -0.40
N ALA A 81 -13.47 5.35 -0.17
CA ALA A 81 -14.36 5.94 -1.18
C ALA A 81 -13.58 6.27 -2.46
N ARG A 82 -12.40 6.88 -2.29
CA ARG A 82 -11.56 7.24 -3.43
C ARG A 82 -10.93 6.01 -4.08
N LEU A 83 -10.54 5.01 -3.29
CA LEU A 83 -10.01 3.76 -3.82
C LEU A 83 -11.05 3.03 -4.67
N ARG A 84 -12.29 2.94 -4.19
CA ARG A 84 -13.40 2.34 -4.96
C ARG A 84 -13.63 3.09 -6.27
N ALA A 85 -13.64 4.41 -6.23
CA ALA A 85 -13.83 5.24 -7.41
C ALA A 85 -12.69 5.05 -8.42
N ASP A 86 -11.45 5.03 -7.94
CA ASP A 86 -10.29 4.87 -8.81
C ASP A 86 -10.21 3.48 -9.44
N LEU A 87 -10.62 2.44 -8.70
CA LEU A 87 -10.63 1.06 -9.21
C LEU A 87 -11.80 0.78 -10.16
N ALA A 88 -12.85 1.58 -10.11
CA ALA A 88 -14.03 1.40 -10.96
C ALA A 88 -13.84 1.95 -12.38
N ARG A 89 -12.71 2.57 -12.65
CA ARG A 89 -12.43 3.14 -13.97
C ARG A 89 -12.05 2.09 -15.00
#